data_e5b77bdfb7956452f6f7b4395dd329e6
#
_entry.id   e5b77bdfb7956452f6f7b4395dd329e6
#
_cell.length_a   1.000
_cell.length_b   1.000
_cell.length_c   1.000
_cell.angle_alpha   90.00
_cell.angle_beta   90.00
_cell.angle_gamma   90.00
#
_symmetry.space_group_name_H-M   'P 1'
#
loop_
_entity.id
_entity.type
_entity.pdbx_description
1 polymer ?
#
loop_
_entity_poly.entity_id
_entity_poly.type
_entity_poly.pdbx_seq_one_letter_code
_entity_poly.pdbx_strand_id
1 'polypeptide(L)'
;RHAAGTVAELPAGSFGVVESRSGLEDIIIDPIILGWHFSKNLHAVAALDIYVPAGKYGKDHLANPGRNYWTFEPVVGATYLTDGGTEVSAKLMYDFNTENTDTRYTSGNELHMDYTVGHKFGPLSAGAGGYLYRQVTRDEAGGGSTALPLEKGRAVAIGPQVKYEYKNMAFTLKYLFEVETRNRPEGNNLWFKFLYAF
;
A
#
# COMPACT_ATOMS: atom_id res chain seq x y z
N ARG A 1 7.66 10.73 2.25
CA ARG A 1 6.48 10.62 3.14
C ARG A 1 6.74 11.27 4.49
N HIS A 2 5.70 11.83 5.11
CA HIS A 2 5.68 12.14 6.54
C HIS A 2 5.01 10.96 7.26
N ALA A 3 5.75 10.26 8.11
CA ALA A 3 5.15 9.31 9.03
C ALA A 3 4.74 10.08 10.30
N ALA A 4 3.46 10.06 10.64
CA ALA A 4 2.94 10.58 11.90
C ALA A 4 2.35 9.41 12.68
N GLY A 5 2.92 9.11 13.85
CA GLY A 5 2.34 8.16 14.78
C GLY A 5 1.46 8.92 15.77
N THR A 6 0.17 8.62 15.81
CA THR A 6 -0.73 9.09 16.87
C THR A 6 -1.04 7.93 17.79
N VAL A 7 -0.81 8.08 19.07
CA VAL A 7 -1.27 7.09 20.05
C VAL A 7 -2.76 7.37 20.31
N ALA A 8 -3.60 6.33 20.18
CA ALA A 8 -5.02 6.37 20.47
C ALA A 8 -5.31 6.89 21.89
N GLU A 9 -6.52 7.39 22.10
CA GLU A 9 -7.01 7.89 23.41
C GLU A 9 -6.66 6.92 24.54
N LEU A 10 -5.81 7.40 25.44
CA LEU A 10 -5.40 6.69 26.63
C LEU A 10 -6.35 7.06 27.79
N PRO A 11 -6.59 6.15 28.77
CA PRO A 11 -7.39 6.46 29.97
C PRO A 11 -6.87 7.70 30.70
N ALA A 12 -7.74 8.39 31.42
CA ALA A 12 -7.40 9.58 32.17
C ALA A 12 -6.16 9.35 33.07
N GLY A 13 -5.09 10.12 32.84
CA GLY A 13 -3.80 10.00 33.53
C GLY A 13 -2.65 9.48 32.68
N SER A 14 -2.87 9.15 31.45
CA SER A 14 -1.82 8.70 30.52
C SER A 14 -1.22 9.87 29.74
N PHE A 15 0.09 9.79 29.46
CA PHE A 15 0.78 10.77 28.62
C PHE A 15 0.70 10.30 27.16
N GLY A 16 0.05 11.08 26.30
CA GLY A 16 0.09 10.87 24.86
C GLY A 16 1.45 11.30 24.30
N VAL A 17 2.12 10.43 23.58
CA VAL A 17 3.34 10.77 22.82
C VAL A 17 2.93 10.98 21.36
N VAL A 18 3.18 12.18 20.82
CA VAL A 18 3.01 12.48 19.38
C VAL A 18 4.40 12.66 18.80
N GLU A 19 4.74 11.83 17.82
CA GLU A 19 5.99 11.96 17.08
C GLU A 19 5.71 12.18 15.60
N SER A 20 6.43 13.11 14.98
CA SER A 20 6.41 13.35 13.54
C SER A 20 7.82 13.25 12.98
N ARG A 21 8.01 12.47 11.95
CA ARG A 21 9.31 12.26 11.33
C ARG A 21 9.20 12.31 9.81
N SER A 22 10.20 12.93 9.15
CA SER A 22 10.30 13.00 7.70
C SER A 22 11.60 12.36 7.22
N GLY A 23 11.57 11.75 6.05
CA GLY A 23 12.74 11.11 5.44
C GLY A 23 12.35 10.33 4.18
N LEU A 24 13.36 9.72 3.57
CA LEU A 24 13.14 8.76 2.49
C LEU A 24 12.51 7.49 3.06
N GLU A 25 11.60 6.91 2.30
CA GLU A 25 11.09 5.57 2.53
C GLU A 25 12.05 4.52 1.95
N ASP A 26 11.71 3.25 2.14
CA ASP A 26 12.40 2.15 1.50
C ASP A 26 12.25 2.24 -0.03
N ILE A 27 13.32 1.84 -0.73
CA ILE A 27 13.34 1.82 -2.20
C ILE A 27 12.63 0.56 -2.67
N ILE A 28 11.77 0.68 -3.67
CA ILE A 28 11.13 -0.46 -4.33
C ILE A 28 11.87 -0.71 -5.65
N ILE A 29 12.23 -1.96 -5.88
CA ILE A 29 12.86 -2.43 -7.12
C ILE A 29 11.95 -3.51 -7.71
N ASP A 30 11.60 -3.36 -8.98
CA ASP A 30 10.79 -4.31 -9.75
C ASP A 30 11.67 -5.03 -10.79
N PRO A 31 12.42 -6.08 -10.41
CA PRO A 31 13.39 -6.71 -11.29
C PRO A 31 12.73 -7.48 -12.45
N ILE A 32 11.49 -7.89 -12.28
CA ILE A 32 10.72 -8.64 -13.30
C ILE A 32 9.31 -8.10 -13.34
N ILE A 33 8.88 -7.66 -14.53
CA ILE A 33 7.50 -7.31 -14.84
C ILE A 33 7.13 -8.01 -16.16
N LEU A 34 6.12 -8.84 -16.11
CA LEU A 34 5.60 -9.59 -17.26
C LEU A 34 4.18 -9.11 -17.55
N GLY A 35 3.93 -8.74 -18.80
CA GLY A 35 2.62 -8.27 -19.25
C GLY A 35 2.04 -9.16 -20.33
N TRP A 36 0.74 -9.40 -20.28
CA TRP A 36 -0.02 -10.16 -21.29
C TRP A 36 -1.19 -9.36 -21.80
N HIS A 37 -1.40 -9.41 -23.11
CA HIS A 37 -2.56 -8.86 -23.80
C HIS A 37 -3.34 -10.04 -24.40
N PHE A 38 -4.26 -10.62 -23.63
CA PHE A 38 -5.06 -11.77 -24.09
C PHE A 38 -6.07 -11.40 -25.17
N SER A 39 -6.55 -10.16 -25.14
CA SER A 39 -7.44 -9.58 -26.15
C SER A 39 -7.33 -8.06 -26.11
N LYS A 40 -8.08 -7.35 -26.98
CA LYS A 40 -8.21 -5.89 -26.92
C LYS A 40 -8.80 -5.39 -25.58
N ASN A 41 -9.51 -6.27 -24.88
CA ASN A 41 -10.27 -5.94 -23.67
C ASN A 41 -9.61 -6.47 -22.40
N LEU A 42 -8.81 -7.57 -22.46
CA LEU A 42 -8.27 -8.25 -21.29
C LEU A 42 -6.75 -8.20 -21.29
N HIS A 43 -6.21 -7.59 -20.24
CA HIS A 43 -4.77 -7.46 -19.98
C HIS A 43 -4.45 -8.00 -18.59
N ALA A 44 -3.27 -8.58 -18.43
CA ALA A 44 -2.79 -9.04 -17.15
C ALA A 44 -1.31 -8.67 -16.95
N VAL A 45 -0.89 -8.65 -15.70
CA VAL A 45 0.49 -8.40 -15.29
C VAL A 45 0.85 -9.35 -14.15
N ALA A 46 2.11 -9.82 -14.15
CA ALA A 46 2.75 -10.40 -12.98
C ALA A 46 4.09 -9.68 -12.76
N ALA A 47 4.43 -9.42 -11.51
CA ALA A 47 5.67 -8.75 -11.14
C ALA A 47 6.21 -9.29 -9.82
N LEU A 48 7.47 -8.97 -9.53
CA LEU A 48 8.06 -9.12 -8.22
C LEU A 48 8.58 -7.76 -7.79
N ASP A 49 7.96 -7.18 -6.78
CA ASP A 49 8.42 -5.96 -6.14
C ASP A 49 9.29 -6.33 -4.93
N ILE A 50 10.45 -5.68 -4.78
CA ILE A 50 11.38 -5.90 -3.68
C ILE A 50 11.57 -4.58 -2.94
N TYR A 51 11.17 -4.53 -1.68
CA TYR A 51 11.40 -3.38 -0.81
C TYR A 51 12.76 -3.52 -0.15
N VAL A 52 13.67 -2.62 -0.49
CA VAL A 52 15.03 -2.56 0.05
C VAL A 52 15.02 -1.64 1.28
N PRO A 53 15.52 -2.09 2.45
CA PRO A 53 15.52 -1.31 3.68
C PRO A 53 16.55 -0.16 3.64
N ALA A 54 16.35 0.79 2.74
CA ALA A 54 17.20 1.96 2.54
C ALA A 54 16.59 3.25 3.13
N GLY A 55 15.39 3.15 3.67
CA GLY A 55 14.66 4.26 4.26
C GLY A 55 15.22 4.71 5.61
N LYS A 56 14.80 5.90 6.02
CA LYS A 56 15.20 6.43 7.33
C LYS A 56 14.51 5.67 8.44
N TYR A 57 15.30 4.99 9.26
CA TYR A 57 14.84 4.20 10.40
C TYR A 57 15.58 4.56 11.69
N GLY A 58 14.97 4.32 12.83
CA GLY A 58 15.58 4.39 14.15
C GLY A 58 14.71 3.65 15.16
N LYS A 59 15.28 2.65 15.84
CA LYS A 59 14.57 1.72 16.73
C LYS A 59 13.86 2.41 17.93
N ASP A 60 14.35 3.60 18.31
CA ASP A 60 13.84 4.35 19.47
C ASP A 60 12.73 5.36 19.06
N HIS A 61 12.25 5.29 17.79
CA HIS A 61 11.22 6.16 17.25
C HIS A 61 9.92 5.39 16.99
N LEU A 62 8.79 6.01 17.36
CA LEU A 62 7.45 5.47 17.09
C LEU A 62 7.07 5.57 15.62
N ALA A 63 7.51 6.64 14.95
CA ALA A 63 7.23 6.88 13.54
C ALA A 63 8.51 6.75 12.70
N ASN A 64 8.53 5.80 11.79
CA ASN A 64 9.66 5.58 10.89
C ASN A 64 9.19 5.60 9.42
N PRO A 65 9.84 6.41 8.54
CA PRO A 65 9.61 6.32 7.10
C PRO A 65 10.04 4.98 6.50
N GLY A 66 11.20 4.42 6.91
CA GLY A 66 11.68 3.11 6.49
C GLY A 66 11.29 2.01 7.47
N ARG A 67 11.21 0.77 6.99
CA ARG A 67 10.82 -0.42 7.75
C ARG A 67 12.02 -1.14 8.40
N ASN A 68 13.23 -0.96 7.84
CA ASN A 68 14.48 -1.63 8.25
C ASN A 68 14.45 -3.17 8.11
N TYR A 69 13.69 -3.69 7.15
CA TYR A 69 13.68 -5.10 6.74
C TYR A 69 13.31 -5.21 5.27
N TRP A 70 13.69 -6.33 4.67
CA TRP A 70 13.33 -6.64 3.29
C TRP A 70 11.90 -7.15 3.20
N THR A 71 11.19 -6.75 2.14
CA THR A 71 9.91 -7.34 1.76
C THR A 71 10.00 -7.81 0.32
N PHE A 72 9.57 -9.04 0.05
CA PHE A 72 9.42 -9.59 -1.28
C PHE A 72 7.93 -9.70 -1.59
N GLU A 73 7.49 -8.99 -2.61
CA GLU A 73 6.07 -8.86 -2.94
C GLU A 73 5.80 -9.39 -4.36
N PRO A 74 5.45 -10.68 -4.55
CA PRO A 74 4.84 -11.14 -5.79
C PRO A 74 3.51 -10.44 -6.03
N VAL A 75 3.33 -10.01 -7.27
CA VAL A 75 2.18 -9.21 -7.73
C VAL A 75 1.52 -9.92 -8.90
N VAL A 76 0.18 -9.98 -8.90
CA VAL A 76 -0.60 -10.33 -10.07
C VAL A 76 -1.73 -9.33 -10.24
N GLY A 77 -1.99 -8.91 -11.47
CA GLY A 77 -3.04 -7.96 -11.76
C GLY A 77 -3.74 -8.25 -13.06
N ALA A 78 -4.98 -7.81 -13.18
CA ALA A 78 -5.75 -7.87 -14.40
C ALA A 78 -6.57 -6.60 -14.59
N THR A 79 -6.75 -6.23 -15.86
CA THR A 79 -7.59 -5.12 -16.29
C THR A 79 -8.51 -5.62 -17.40
N TYR A 80 -9.80 -5.37 -17.24
CA TYR A 80 -10.80 -5.58 -18.27
C TYR A 80 -11.37 -4.24 -18.72
N LEU A 81 -11.28 -3.99 -20.03
CA LEU A 81 -11.76 -2.77 -20.68
C LEU A 81 -12.91 -3.13 -21.60
N THR A 82 -14.10 -2.60 -21.35
CA THR A 82 -15.23 -2.80 -22.29
C THR A 82 -15.09 -1.89 -23.51
N ASP A 83 -15.71 -2.27 -24.63
CA ASP A 83 -15.77 -1.42 -25.82
C ASP A 83 -16.49 -0.10 -25.57
N GLY A 84 -17.36 -0.04 -24.56
CA GLY A 84 -18.04 1.17 -24.10
C GLY A 84 -17.21 2.10 -23.21
N GLY A 85 -15.94 1.72 -22.90
CA GLY A 85 -15.04 2.56 -22.10
C GLY A 85 -15.11 2.33 -20.58
N THR A 86 -15.80 1.28 -20.12
CA THR A 86 -15.75 0.88 -18.70
C THR A 86 -14.49 0.08 -18.44
N GLU A 87 -13.76 0.44 -17.39
CA GLU A 87 -12.58 -0.26 -16.86
C GLU A 87 -12.90 -0.93 -15.53
N VAL A 88 -12.49 -2.19 -15.38
CA VAL A 88 -12.43 -2.89 -14.11
C VAL A 88 -11.01 -3.46 -13.95
N SER A 89 -10.31 -3.05 -12.91
CA SER A 89 -8.94 -3.47 -12.65
C SER A 89 -8.80 -3.96 -11.22
N ALA A 90 -8.01 -5.01 -11.04
CA ALA A 90 -7.59 -5.48 -9.71
C ALA A 90 -6.12 -5.89 -9.74
N LYS A 91 -5.42 -5.67 -8.63
CA LYS A 91 -4.03 -6.07 -8.39
C LYS A 91 -3.95 -6.74 -7.02
N LEU A 92 -3.51 -7.99 -6.97
CA LEU A 92 -3.31 -8.76 -5.76
C LEU A 92 -1.81 -8.85 -5.47
N MET A 93 -1.43 -8.65 -4.22
CA MET A 93 -0.06 -8.59 -3.74
C MET A 93 0.07 -9.37 -2.44
N TYR A 94 1.23 -9.99 -2.23
CA TYR A 94 1.52 -10.72 -1.02
C TYR A 94 2.93 -10.40 -0.51
N ASP A 95 3.02 -9.83 0.69
CA ASP A 95 4.29 -9.44 1.31
C ASP A 95 4.88 -10.60 2.13
N PHE A 96 6.08 -11.01 1.75
CA PHE A 96 6.95 -11.84 2.57
C PHE A 96 7.97 -10.94 3.28
N ASN A 97 7.81 -10.77 4.59
CA ASN A 97 8.64 -9.88 5.39
C ASN A 97 9.80 -10.65 6.05
N THR A 98 10.99 -10.04 6.05
CA THR A 98 12.14 -10.56 6.80
C THR A 98 12.22 -9.93 8.20
N GLU A 99 13.12 -10.42 9.04
CA GLU A 99 13.38 -9.87 10.38
C GLU A 99 14.00 -8.46 10.29
N ASN A 100 13.49 -7.54 11.10
CA ASN A 100 14.18 -6.29 11.44
C ASN A 100 15.26 -6.62 12.48
N THR A 101 16.51 -6.60 12.05
CA THR A 101 17.67 -7.04 12.85
C THR A 101 17.95 -6.17 14.07
N ASP A 102 17.54 -4.90 14.06
CA ASP A 102 17.76 -3.97 15.17
C ASP A 102 16.82 -4.25 16.35
N THR A 103 15.62 -4.75 16.06
CA THR A 103 14.58 -5.03 17.06
C THR A 103 14.32 -6.53 17.21
N ARG A 104 14.87 -7.37 16.34
CA ARG A 104 14.61 -8.81 16.25
C ARG A 104 13.11 -9.12 16.14
N TYR A 105 12.43 -8.29 15.36
CA TYR A 105 11.01 -8.38 15.14
C TYR A 105 10.73 -8.70 13.66
N THR A 106 9.86 -9.67 13.42
CA THR A 106 9.39 -10.01 12.08
C THR A 106 7.92 -9.66 11.97
N SER A 107 7.61 -8.69 11.12
CA SER A 107 6.23 -8.37 10.79
C SER A 107 5.58 -9.55 10.06
N GLY A 108 4.36 -9.88 10.44
CA GLY A 108 3.60 -10.94 9.77
C GLY A 108 3.43 -10.64 8.28
N ASN A 109 3.30 -11.70 7.48
CA ASN A 109 3.05 -11.58 6.05
C ASN A 109 1.68 -10.95 5.79
N GLU A 110 1.59 -10.20 4.70
CA GLU A 110 0.44 -9.36 4.37
C GLU A 110 -0.12 -9.74 3.00
N LEU A 111 -1.44 -9.79 2.92
CA LEU A 111 -2.18 -9.93 1.66
C LEU A 111 -2.90 -8.62 1.41
N HIS A 112 -2.70 -8.02 0.26
CA HIS A 112 -3.43 -6.83 -0.10
C HIS A 112 -3.85 -6.84 -1.57
N MET A 113 -4.92 -6.11 -1.85
CA MET A 113 -5.50 -6.00 -3.17
C MET A 113 -5.92 -4.56 -3.43
N ASP A 114 -5.44 -4.00 -4.53
CA ASP A 114 -5.96 -2.75 -5.07
C ASP A 114 -7.04 -3.05 -6.11
N TYR A 115 -8.07 -2.22 -6.16
CA TYR A 115 -9.12 -2.32 -7.17
C TYR A 115 -9.55 -0.96 -7.70
N THR A 116 -10.07 -0.99 -8.93
CA THR A 116 -10.59 0.20 -9.61
C THR A 116 -11.76 -0.20 -10.50
N VAL A 117 -12.81 0.61 -10.48
CA VAL A 117 -13.90 0.59 -11.46
C VAL A 117 -14.09 2.01 -11.95
N GLY A 118 -14.04 2.23 -13.26
CA GLY A 118 -14.15 3.56 -13.84
C GLY A 118 -14.75 3.53 -15.25
N HIS A 119 -15.08 4.71 -15.74
CA HIS A 119 -15.57 4.89 -17.11
C HIS A 119 -14.85 6.06 -17.78
N LYS A 120 -14.54 5.88 -19.06
CA LYS A 120 -13.81 6.85 -19.89
C LYS A 120 -14.78 7.74 -20.67
N PHE A 121 -14.64 9.05 -20.51
CA PHE A 121 -15.38 10.10 -21.20
C PHE A 121 -14.39 10.94 -22.02
N GLY A 122 -14.04 10.48 -23.22
CA GLY A 122 -13.00 11.12 -24.02
C GLY A 122 -11.63 11.07 -23.31
N PRO A 123 -10.97 12.20 -23.03
CA PRO A 123 -9.68 12.22 -22.32
C PRO A 123 -9.79 12.05 -20.80
N LEU A 124 -11.00 12.16 -20.24
CA LEU A 124 -11.27 12.04 -18.82
C LEU A 124 -11.78 10.63 -18.50
N SER A 125 -11.24 10.01 -17.46
CA SER A 125 -11.83 8.82 -16.83
C SER A 125 -12.20 9.15 -15.39
N ALA A 126 -13.36 8.72 -14.95
CA ALA A 126 -13.83 8.90 -13.58
C ALA A 126 -14.36 7.58 -13.03
N GLY A 127 -14.19 7.37 -11.73
CA GLY A 127 -14.62 6.13 -11.10
C GLY A 127 -14.33 6.09 -9.62
N ALA A 128 -14.37 4.89 -9.07
CA ALA A 128 -14.01 4.60 -7.70
C ALA A 128 -12.91 3.54 -7.67
N GLY A 129 -12.09 3.59 -6.65
CA GLY A 129 -11.07 2.59 -6.38
C GLY A 129 -10.84 2.49 -4.89
N GLY A 130 -10.00 1.54 -4.50
CA GLY A 130 -9.68 1.33 -3.10
C GLY A 130 -8.67 0.23 -2.93
N TYR A 131 -8.52 -0.20 -1.68
CA TYR A 131 -7.72 -1.35 -1.34
C TYR A 131 -8.33 -2.17 -0.21
N LEU A 132 -7.97 -3.44 -0.20
CA LEU A 132 -8.16 -4.36 0.90
C LEU A 132 -6.79 -4.77 1.41
N TYR A 133 -6.57 -4.70 2.70
CA TYR A 133 -5.35 -5.12 3.36
C TYR A 133 -5.68 -6.08 4.49
N ARG A 134 -4.89 -7.14 4.61
CA ARG A 134 -4.99 -8.10 5.71
C ARG A 134 -3.64 -8.73 6.02
N GLN A 135 -3.20 -8.60 7.24
CA GLN A 135 -2.11 -9.41 7.76
C GLN A 135 -2.56 -10.87 7.92
N VAL A 136 -1.84 -11.81 7.33
CA VAL A 136 -2.23 -13.24 7.27
C VAL A 136 -1.47 -14.12 8.24
N THR A 137 -0.21 -13.81 8.54
CA THR A 137 0.55 -14.45 9.62
C THR A 137 0.65 -13.54 10.83
N ARG A 138 1.02 -14.08 11.99
CA ARG A 138 1.28 -13.28 13.18
C ARG A 138 2.67 -12.66 13.10
N ASP A 139 2.84 -11.58 13.83
CA ASP A 139 4.16 -11.03 14.06
C ASP A 139 4.95 -11.95 14.99
N GLU A 140 6.28 -11.94 14.84
CA GLU A 140 7.20 -12.71 15.66
C GLU A 140 8.21 -11.75 16.31
N ALA A 141 8.38 -11.88 17.62
CA ALA A 141 9.40 -11.13 18.36
C ALA A 141 10.52 -12.08 18.79
N GLY A 142 11.73 -11.85 18.32
CA GLY A 142 12.90 -12.61 18.71
C GLY A 142 13.35 -12.29 20.13
N GLY A 143 13.35 -13.29 21.02
CA GLY A 143 14.05 -13.22 22.30
C GLY A 143 13.21 -12.88 23.55
N GLY A 144 11.90 -13.02 23.51
CA GLY A 144 11.10 -12.89 24.74
C GLY A 144 9.61 -12.77 24.44
N SER A 145 8.81 -13.34 25.32
CA SER A 145 7.35 -13.23 25.29
C SER A 145 6.93 -11.77 25.13
N THR A 146 6.40 -11.43 24.00
CA THR A 146 5.59 -10.21 23.89
C THR A 146 4.33 -10.44 24.69
N ALA A 147 4.18 -9.74 25.80
CA ALA A 147 3.00 -9.83 26.67
C ALA A 147 1.72 -9.29 26.01
N LEU A 148 1.77 -8.88 24.75
CA LEU A 148 0.65 -8.37 24.00
C LEU A 148 0.23 -9.41 22.93
N PRO A 149 -1.05 -9.78 22.87
CA PRO A 149 -1.57 -10.52 21.73
C PRO A 149 -1.43 -9.61 20.51
N LEU A 150 -0.45 -9.93 19.66
CA LEU A 150 -0.24 -9.23 18.38
C LEU A 150 -1.39 -9.66 17.45
N GLU A 151 -2.46 -8.91 17.47
CA GLU A 151 -3.60 -9.15 16.61
C GLU A 151 -3.28 -8.68 15.18
N LYS A 152 -3.77 -9.45 14.21
CA LYS A 152 -3.51 -9.20 12.79
C LYS A 152 -4.16 -7.91 12.31
N GLY A 153 -3.40 -7.10 11.59
CA GLY A 153 -3.87 -5.88 10.98
C GLY A 153 -4.86 -6.12 9.83
N ARG A 154 -5.85 -5.25 9.70
CA ARG A 154 -6.79 -5.20 8.59
C ARG A 154 -7.14 -3.77 8.25
N ALA A 155 -7.31 -3.48 6.95
CA ALA A 155 -7.88 -2.22 6.48
C ALA A 155 -8.68 -2.42 5.19
N VAL A 156 -9.69 -1.60 5.04
CA VAL A 156 -10.52 -1.50 3.83
C VAL A 156 -10.63 -0.02 3.48
N ALA A 157 -10.31 0.34 2.26
CA ALA A 157 -10.44 1.71 1.79
C ALA A 157 -11.20 1.77 0.46
N ILE A 158 -11.93 2.84 0.27
CA ILE A 158 -12.65 3.17 -0.96
C ILE A 158 -12.62 4.67 -1.18
N GLY A 159 -12.70 5.11 -2.42
CA GLY A 159 -12.81 6.53 -2.72
C GLY A 159 -12.85 6.85 -4.21
N PRO A 160 -13.14 8.10 -4.55
CA PRO A 160 -13.18 8.56 -5.92
C PRO A 160 -11.79 8.63 -6.54
N GLN A 161 -11.75 8.39 -7.85
CA GLN A 161 -10.57 8.65 -8.67
C GLN A 161 -10.95 9.30 -9.99
N VAL A 162 -10.03 10.13 -10.48
CA VAL A 162 -10.10 10.72 -11.81
C VAL A 162 -8.76 10.57 -12.49
N LYS A 163 -8.78 10.31 -13.80
CA LYS A 163 -7.59 10.24 -14.65
C LYS A 163 -7.84 11.13 -15.86
N TYR A 164 -6.89 11.99 -16.18
CA TYR A 164 -6.93 12.83 -17.38
C TYR A 164 -5.75 12.50 -18.28
N GLU A 165 -6.03 12.18 -19.53
CA GLU A 165 -5.05 11.85 -20.56
C GLU A 165 -4.88 13.02 -21.52
N TYR A 166 -3.64 13.48 -21.72
CA TYR A 166 -3.32 14.54 -22.67
C TYR A 166 -2.05 14.17 -23.46
N LYS A 167 -2.20 13.92 -24.76
CA LYS A 167 -1.12 13.41 -25.62
C LYS A 167 -0.50 12.15 -25.02
N ASN A 168 0.80 12.23 -24.70
CA ASN A 168 1.58 11.16 -24.06
C ASN A 168 1.69 11.29 -22.54
N MET A 169 0.81 12.08 -21.91
CA MET A 169 0.76 12.29 -20.47
C MET A 169 -0.53 11.75 -19.87
N ALA A 170 -0.44 11.22 -18.66
CA ALA A 170 -1.60 10.87 -17.84
C ALA A 170 -1.44 11.41 -16.42
N PHE A 171 -2.49 12.01 -15.91
CA PHE A 171 -2.58 12.56 -14.57
C PHE A 171 -3.69 11.81 -13.83
N THR A 172 -3.36 11.18 -12.71
CA THR A 172 -4.35 10.47 -11.89
C THR A 172 -4.39 11.06 -10.50
N LEU A 173 -5.58 11.33 -10.00
CA LEU A 173 -5.84 11.76 -8.64
C LEU A 173 -6.80 10.76 -8.00
N LYS A 174 -6.45 10.27 -6.80
CA LYS A 174 -7.29 9.41 -5.98
C LYS A 174 -7.38 10.00 -4.58
N TYR A 175 -8.55 9.96 -3.98
CA TYR A 175 -8.73 10.22 -2.56
C TYR A 175 -9.43 9.02 -1.93
N LEU A 176 -8.75 8.34 -1.01
CA LEU A 176 -9.23 7.10 -0.40
C LEU A 176 -9.52 7.31 1.07
N PHE A 177 -10.68 6.85 1.50
CA PHE A 177 -11.11 6.81 2.90
C PHE A 177 -10.94 5.39 3.41
N GLU A 178 -10.25 5.20 4.52
CA GLU A 178 -10.29 3.93 5.24
C GLU A 178 -11.64 3.83 5.97
N VAL A 179 -12.47 2.87 5.55
CA VAL A 179 -13.83 2.65 6.09
C VAL A 179 -13.88 1.55 7.12
N GLU A 180 -12.84 0.74 7.20
CA GLU A 180 -12.62 -0.25 8.24
C GLU A 180 -11.13 -0.38 8.51
N THR A 181 -10.73 -0.25 9.78
CA THR A 181 -9.34 -0.43 10.21
C THR A 181 -9.32 -1.16 11.54
N ARG A 182 -8.45 -2.17 11.66
CA ARG A 182 -8.21 -2.91 12.91
C ARG A 182 -6.71 -3.12 13.10
N ASN A 183 -6.25 -2.90 14.33
CA ASN A 183 -4.86 -3.13 14.76
C ASN A 183 -3.80 -2.43 13.88
N ARG A 184 -4.15 -1.25 13.39
CA ARG A 184 -3.25 -0.35 12.66
C ARG A 184 -3.80 1.08 12.69
N PRO A 185 -2.94 2.10 12.47
CA PRO A 185 -3.41 3.48 12.35
C PRO A 185 -4.42 3.61 11.19
N GLU A 186 -5.49 4.35 11.44
CA GLU A 186 -6.50 4.71 10.42
C GLU A 186 -6.17 6.06 9.79
N GLY A 187 -6.47 6.24 8.51
CA GLY A 187 -6.22 7.49 7.82
C GLY A 187 -6.94 7.62 6.48
N ASN A 188 -6.80 8.82 5.90
CA ASN A 188 -7.22 9.10 4.53
C ASN A 188 -6.00 9.30 3.66
N ASN A 189 -6.05 8.84 2.42
CA ASN A 189 -4.93 8.89 1.50
C ASN A 189 -5.26 9.71 0.25
N LEU A 190 -4.45 10.73 -0.02
CA LEU A 190 -4.47 11.47 -1.28
C LEU A 190 -3.30 11.01 -2.14
N TRP A 191 -3.61 10.50 -3.33
CA TRP A 191 -2.62 10.05 -4.30
C TRP A 191 -2.67 10.90 -5.56
N PHE A 192 -1.51 11.38 -5.97
CA PHE A 192 -1.30 11.97 -7.29
C PHE A 192 -0.26 11.16 -8.05
N LYS A 193 -0.60 10.75 -9.28
CA LYS A 193 0.32 10.05 -10.18
C LYS A 193 0.40 10.82 -11.50
N PHE A 194 1.62 11.08 -11.93
CA PHE A 194 1.94 11.60 -13.26
C PHE A 194 2.70 10.53 -14.04
N LEU A 195 2.27 10.29 -15.28
CA LEU A 195 2.94 9.38 -16.20
C LEU A 195 3.21 10.12 -17.51
N TYR A 196 4.41 9.96 -18.03
CA TYR A 196 4.84 10.46 -19.34
C TYR A 196 5.41 9.31 -20.15
N ALA A 197 4.89 9.10 -21.36
CA ALA A 197 5.41 8.13 -22.33
C ALA A 197 6.22 8.87 -23.40
N PHE A 198 7.48 8.49 -23.63
CA PHE A 198 8.37 9.07 -24.64
C PHE A 198 8.55 8.14 -25.82
#